data_b0ad9ab79df7a3f54985d6e944b02493
#
_entry.id   b0ad9ab79df7a3f54985d6e944b02493
#
_cell.length_a   1.000
_cell.length_b   1.000
_cell.length_c   1.000
_cell.angle_alpha   90.00
_cell.angle_beta   90.00
_cell.angle_gamma   90.00
#
_symmetry.space_group_name_H-M   'P 1'
#
loop_
_entity.id
_entity.type
_entity.pdbx_description
1 polymer ?
#
loop_
_entity_poly.entity_id
_entity_poly.type
_entity_poly.pdbx_seq_one_letter_code
_entity_poly.pdbx_strand_id
1 'polypeptide(L)'
;TGGNNIAIGYGAMDDTDAGSTSLGSTDNIFMGYDAGGGTWADAASNYNVAIGNLSMDGPLNGASNNTTIGYQCLTDLTQGDQNTALGYRSLHQVTTGGNNIGIGANVGFAMTTTANTVLIGTSAGGAINSADADGTVAIGYEAGAAITSAQQNTLVGYEAGKSITTGGYNAIFGYQAGDALTIGDWNVAIGRNALGAEDVGRGTVAIGMNCLVQQNSDSNNENTNNVAVGLNAGYSVITGQGHTLIGAYAGELVRNQSYVTAIGVEALRYNGLGSHATALGNAAGQYATGSYNTFVGSEAGKGGTTSAPYSSGENNTALGYQALVGFTTATRMVAIGYESMHNVTTGADSVAIGYQAAYYDVGTESVSIGSYAGMANGAGSNVSIGFRAGSTSTGGSNTAIGASAIRYLNAGNENTAIGNTAGSYLLGTQTTIVGSQA
;
A
#
# COMPACT_ATOMS: atom_id res chain seq x y z
N THR A 1 3.25 -7.75 -60.14
CA THR A 1 4.67 -7.33 -60.08
C THR A 1 4.83 -6.23 -59.01
N GLY A 2 5.22 -6.59 -57.82
CA GLY A 2 5.55 -5.63 -56.75
C GLY A 2 6.75 -4.77 -57.15
N GLY A 3 6.79 -3.50 -56.74
CA GLY A 3 7.87 -2.55 -57.00
C GLY A 3 8.63 -2.16 -55.73
N ASN A 4 9.86 -1.63 -55.93
CA ASN A 4 10.65 -1.04 -54.84
C ASN A 4 11.05 -1.99 -53.67
N ASN A 5 11.09 -3.31 -53.90
CA ASN A 5 11.48 -4.27 -52.88
C ASN A 5 13.00 -4.50 -52.91
N ILE A 6 13.58 -4.70 -51.74
CA ILE A 6 14.99 -5.11 -51.55
C ILE A 6 14.98 -6.49 -50.89
N ALA A 7 15.57 -7.49 -51.58
CA ALA A 7 15.76 -8.84 -51.07
C ALA A 7 17.24 -9.23 -51.13
N ILE A 8 17.86 -9.55 -50.01
CA ILE A 8 19.28 -9.91 -49.91
C ILE A 8 19.43 -11.16 -49.05
N GLY A 9 19.79 -12.28 -49.62
CA GLY A 9 19.99 -13.56 -48.96
C GLY A 9 19.39 -14.73 -49.71
N TYR A 10 19.79 -15.94 -49.32
CA TYR A 10 19.17 -17.15 -49.88
C TYR A 10 17.72 -17.25 -49.41
N GLY A 11 16.79 -17.51 -50.33
CA GLY A 11 15.34 -17.60 -50.03
C GLY A 11 14.69 -16.28 -49.55
N ALA A 12 15.41 -15.13 -49.59
CA ALA A 12 14.78 -13.86 -49.22
C ALA A 12 13.68 -13.49 -50.20
N MET A 13 12.40 -13.39 -49.73
CA MET A 13 11.22 -13.12 -50.56
C MET A 13 11.02 -14.11 -51.75
N ASP A 14 11.40 -15.39 -51.62
CA ASP A 14 11.42 -16.31 -52.74
C ASP A 14 10.03 -16.86 -53.11
N ASP A 15 9.08 -16.96 -52.22
CA ASP A 15 7.74 -17.52 -52.47
C ASP A 15 6.60 -16.47 -52.40
N THR A 16 6.84 -15.29 -53.02
CA THR A 16 5.92 -14.14 -52.99
C THR A 16 4.83 -14.18 -54.06
N ASP A 17 4.74 -15.24 -54.85
CA ASP A 17 3.83 -15.33 -56.00
C ASP A 17 2.73 -16.40 -55.88
N ALA A 18 2.55 -16.99 -54.69
CA ALA A 18 1.55 -18.03 -54.47
C ALA A 18 0.10 -17.58 -54.57
N GLY A 19 -0.19 -16.27 -54.40
CA GLY A 19 -1.53 -15.67 -54.53
C GLY A 19 -1.61 -14.70 -55.70
N SER A 20 -2.82 -14.52 -56.23
CA SER A 20 -3.06 -13.67 -57.41
C SER A 20 -2.83 -12.17 -57.16
N THR A 21 -2.86 -11.71 -55.91
CA THR A 21 -2.72 -10.32 -55.50
C THR A 21 -1.47 -10.03 -54.69
N SER A 22 -0.79 -11.06 -54.13
CA SER A 22 0.50 -10.92 -53.46
C SER A 22 1.61 -10.34 -54.34
N LEU A 23 1.48 -10.53 -55.65
CA LEU A 23 2.35 -9.89 -56.66
C LEU A 23 2.37 -8.34 -56.63
N GLY A 24 1.38 -7.71 -55.96
CA GLY A 24 1.31 -6.27 -55.76
C GLY A 24 2.10 -5.75 -54.56
N SER A 25 2.79 -6.59 -53.79
CA SER A 25 3.54 -6.19 -52.61
C SER A 25 4.73 -5.27 -52.95
N THR A 26 4.80 -4.11 -52.27
CA THR A 26 5.77 -3.04 -52.58
C THR A 26 6.48 -2.50 -51.33
N ASP A 27 7.64 -1.87 -51.62
CA ASP A 27 8.37 -1.08 -50.62
C ASP A 27 8.82 -1.89 -49.40
N ASN A 28 9.18 -3.16 -49.58
CA ASN A 28 9.66 -4.05 -48.54
C ASN A 28 11.18 -4.18 -48.57
N ILE A 29 11.80 -4.39 -47.42
CA ILE A 29 13.22 -4.70 -47.25
C ILE A 29 13.36 -6.02 -46.49
N PHE A 30 13.88 -7.05 -47.10
CA PHE A 30 14.15 -8.37 -46.51
C PHE A 30 15.63 -8.75 -46.68
N MET A 31 16.31 -8.94 -45.56
CA MET A 31 17.76 -9.27 -45.56
C MET A 31 18.05 -10.42 -44.58
N GLY A 32 18.45 -11.57 -45.10
CA GLY A 32 18.79 -12.75 -44.33
C GLY A 32 18.43 -14.05 -45.05
N TYR A 33 18.84 -15.20 -44.50
CA TYR A 33 18.42 -16.51 -44.97
C TYR A 33 16.91 -16.68 -44.70
N ASP A 34 16.11 -17.00 -45.71
CA ASP A 34 14.66 -17.12 -45.69
C ASP A 34 13.94 -15.93 -44.96
N ALA A 35 14.47 -14.71 -45.05
CA ALA A 35 13.77 -13.52 -44.57
C ALA A 35 12.55 -13.23 -45.52
N GLY A 36 11.34 -13.30 -44.92
CA GLY A 36 10.09 -13.22 -45.74
C GLY A 36 9.96 -14.35 -46.73
N GLY A 37 10.56 -15.52 -46.48
CA GLY A 37 10.62 -16.65 -47.39
C GLY A 37 9.35 -17.53 -47.41
N GLY A 38 8.38 -17.30 -46.50
CA GLY A 38 7.14 -18.07 -46.44
C GLY A 38 6.22 -17.81 -47.63
N THR A 39 5.36 -18.76 -47.90
CA THR A 39 4.38 -18.69 -49.02
C THR A 39 3.36 -17.57 -48.82
N TRP A 40 3.51 -16.44 -49.53
CA TRP A 40 2.63 -15.28 -49.37
C TRP A 40 1.26 -15.55 -50.03
N ALA A 41 0.20 -15.16 -49.30
CA ALA A 41 -1.18 -15.38 -49.74
C ALA A 41 -1.77 -14.18 -50.50
N ASP A 42 -3.07 -14.12 -50.66
CA ASP A 42 -3.78 -13.30 -51.67
C ASP A 42 -3.65 -11.77 -51.49
N ALA A 43 -3.43 -11.22 -50.30
CA ALA A 43 -3.38 -9.77 -50.13
C ALA A 43 -1.93 -9.23 -50.16
N ALA A 44 -1.75 -8.04 -50.75
CA ALA A 44 -0.44 -7.40 -50.83
C ALA A 44 0.07 -6.99 -49.45
N SER A 45 1.33 -7.34 -49.13
CA SER A 45 2.04 -6.99 -47.87
C SER A 45 3.09 -5.93 -48.18
N ASN A 46 2.99 -4.74 -47.57
CA ASN A 46 3.74 -3.56 -47.96
C ASN A 46 4.48 -2.91 -46.79
N TYR A 47 5.54 -2.17 -47.11
CA TYR A 47 6.27 -1.34 -46.15
C TYR A 47 6.86 -2.13 -44.96
N ASN A 48 7.22 -3.38 -45.16
CA ASN A 48 7.83 -4.21 -44.15
C ASN A 48 9.35 -4.17 -44.20
N VAL A 49 10.02 -4.15 -43.06
CA VAL A 49 11.44 -4.27 -42.94
C VAL A 49 11.75 -5.51 -42.09
N ALA A 50 12.43 -6.51 -42.66
CA ALA A 50 12.84 -7.73 -41.96
C ALA A 50 14.32 -7.98 -42.17
N ILE A 51 15.11 -7.88 -41.13
CA ILE A 51 16.56 -8.09 -41.16
C ILE A 51 16.93 -9.20 -40.16
N GLY A 52 17.38 -10.32 -40.67
CA GLY A 52 17.75 -11.50 -39.88
C GLY A 52 17.26 -12.80 -40.52
N ASN A 53 17.91 -13.91 -40.21
CA ASN A 53 17.51 -15.22 -40.73
C ASN A 53 16.14 -15.59 -40.17
N LEU A 54 15.23 -16.08 -41.02
CA LEU A 54 13.88 -16.49 -40.69
C LEU A 54 13.04 -15.36 -40.03
N SER A 55 13.37 -14.10 -40.36
CA SER A 55 12.59 -12.94 -39.90
C SER A 55 11.37 -12.76 -40.81
N MET A 56 10.16 -12.70 -40.26
CA MET A 56 8.89 -12.65 -40.99
C MET A 56 8.78 -13.76 -42.06
N ASP A 57 9.15 -14.99 -41.71
CA ASP A 57 9.17 -16.13 -42.59
C ASP A 57 7.77 -16.79 -42.74
N GLY A 58 6.74 -16.22 -42.16
CA GLY A 58 5.35 -16.70 -42.23
C GLY A 58 4.66 -16.41 -43.56
N PRO A 59 3.46 -17.00 -43.78
CA PRO A 59 2.68 -16.81 -44.99
C PRO A 59 1.95 -15.45 -44.97
N LEU A 60 2.68 -14.38 -45.30
CA LEU A 60 2.15 -13.02 -45.27
C LEU A 60 0.90 -12.86 -46.16
N ASN A 61 -0.16 -12.25 -45.62
CA ASN A 61 -1.45 -12.03 -46.30
C ASN A 61 -2.02 -10.66 -45.93
N GLY A 62 -1.40 -9.60 -46.43
CA GLY A 62 -1.81 -8.23 -46.17
C GLY A 62 -1.08 -7.57 -44.99
N ALA A 63 -0.12 -8.24 -44.35
CA ALA A 63 0.69 -7.67 -43.27
C ALA A 63 1.52 -6.48 -43.74
N SER A 64 1.41 -5.32 -43.08
CA SER A 64 2.04 -4.09 -43.53
C SER A 64 2.61 -3.26 -42.39
N ASN A 65 3.63 -2.43 -42.74
CA ASN A 65 4.28 -1.51 -41.78
C ASN A 65 4.96 -2.19 -40.57
N ASN A 66 5.43 -3.42 -40.74
CA ASN A 66 6.15 -4.12 -39.69
C ASN A 66 7.67 -3.89 -39.79
N THR A 67 8.34 -3.74 -38.66
CA THR A 67 9.81 -3.62 -38.59
C THR A 67 10.37 -4.70 -37.69
N THR A 68 11.22 -5.59 -38.24
CA THR A 68 11.79 -6.70 -37.50
C THR A 68 13.31 -6.74 -37.70
N ILE A 69 14.06 -6.90 -36.62
CA ILE A 69 15.51 -7.07 -36.66
C ILE A 69 15.92 -8.17 -35.66
N GLY A 70 16.37 -9.30 -36.19
CA GLY A 70 16.86 -10.41 -35.39
C GLY A 70 16.47 -11.78 -35.94
N TYR A 71 17.01 -12.84 -35.35
CA TYR A 71 16.71 -14.21 -35.72
C TYR A 71 15.31 -14.60 -35.29
N GLN A 72 14.50 -15.10 -36.21
CA GLN A 72 13.12 -15.56 -35.98
C GLN A 72 12.21 -14.51 -35.31
N CYS A 73 12.36 -13.24 -35.69
CA CYS A 73 11.39 -12.20 -35.28
C CYS A 73 10.13 -12.29 -36.11
N LEU A 74 8.94 -12.22 -35.49
CA LEU A 74 7.64 -12.27 -36.18
C LEU A 74 7.54 -13.42 -37.18
N THR A 75 8.09 -14.59 -36.86
CA THR A 75 8.20 -15.72 -37.84
C THR A 75 6.85 -16.18 -38.34
N ASP A 76 5.83 -16.23 -37.48
CA ASP A 76 4.49 -16.76 -37.81
C ASP A 76 3.51 -15.69 -38.33
N LEU A 77 3.98 -14.47 -38.67
CA LEU A 77 3.13 -13.35 -39.06
C LEU A 77 2.32 -13.67 -40.34
N THR A 78 1.02 -13.38 -40.29
CA THR A 78 0.12 -13.52 -41.44
C THR A 78 -0.51 -12.19 -41.84
N GLN A 79 -1.24 -11.51 -40.95
CA GLN A 79 -2.02 -10.31 -41.20
C GLN A 79 -1.76 -9.14 -40.22
N GLY A 80 -0.92 -9.34 -39.21
CA GLY A 80 -0.65 -8.28 -38.23
C GLY A 80 0.08 -7.09 -38.83
N ASP A 81 -0.38 -5.88 -38.50
CA ASP A 81 0.19 -4.62 -38.96
C ASP A 81 0.90 -3.86 -37.85
N GLN A 82 1.86 -2.99 -38.27
CA GLN A 82 2.47 -1.99 -37.37
C GLN A 82 3.18 -2.58 -36.15
N ASN A 83 3.76 -3.78 -36.27
CA ASN A 83 4.54 -4.38 -35.22
C ASN A 83 6.03 -3.98 -35.33
N THR A 84 6.66 -3.76 -34.20
CA THR A 84 8.11 -3.57 -34.09
C THR A 84 8.70 -4.69 -33.26
N ALA A 85 9.55 -5.55 -33.84
CA ALA A 85 10.19 -6.66 -33.16
C ALA A 85 11.73 -6.59 -33.28
N LEU A 86 12.42 -6.47 -32.16
CA LEU A 86 13.89 -6.39 -32.14
C LEU A 86 14.48 -7.40 -31.15
N GLY A 87 15.25 -8.37 -31.65
CA GLY A 87 15.95 -9.36 -30.85
C GLY A 87 15.71 -10.80 -31.26
N TYR A 88 16.25 -11.76 -30.53
CA TYR A 88 16.07 -13.18 -30.75
C TYR A 88 14.64 -13.61 -30.43
N ARG A 89 13.89 -14.13 -31.42
CA ARG A 89 12.49 -14.60 -31.27
C ARG A 89 11.55 -13.58 -30.63
N SER A 90 11.74 -12.30 -30.91
CA SER A 90 10.79 -11.26 -30.48
C SER A 90 9.49 -11.39 -31.25
N LEU A 91 8.35 -11.41 -30.54
CA LEU A 91 6.99 -11.56 -31.10
C LEU A 91 6.84 -12.76 -32.03
N HIS A 92 7.53 -13.87 -31.73
CA HIS A 92 7.75 -15.00 -32.62
C HIS A 92 6.47 -15.58 -33.22
N GLN A 93 5.43 -15.83 -32.38
CA GLN A 93 4.19 -16.51 -32.78
C GLN A 93 3.05 -15.56 -33.15
N VAL A 94 3.30 -14.25 -33.25
CA VAL A 94 2.24 -13.30 -33.67
C VAL A 94 1.79 -13.62 -35.09
N THR A 95 0.47 -13.81 -35.25
CA THR A 95 -0.17 -14.09 -36.52
C THR A 95 -0.96 -12.89 -37.07
N THR A 96 -1.95 -12.40 -36.32
CA THR A 96 -2.85 -11.31 -36.70
C THR A 96 -2.80 -10.12 -35.73
N GLY A 97 -2.10 -10.24 -34.56
CA GLY A 97 -1.91 -9.13 -33.62
C GLY A 97 -1.17 -7.95 -34.26
N GLY A 98 -1.62 -6.73 -34.00
CA GLY A 98 -1.03 -5.51 -34.53
C GLY A 98 -0.68 -4.46 -33.49
N ASN A 99 0.09 -3.44 -33.91
CA ASN A 99 0.51 -2.34 -33.03
C ASN A 99 1.35 -2.79 -31.79
N ASN A 100 2.13 -3.84 -31.91
CA ASN A 100 2.93 -4.35 -30.81
C ASN A 100 4.39 -3.89 -30.92
N ILE A 101 5.01 -3.57 -29.80
CA ILE A 101 6.43 -3.30 -29.66
C ILE A 101 7.05 -4.42 -28.82
N GLY A 102 7.94 -5.22 -29.39
CA GLY A 102 8.70 -6.27 -28.74
C GLY A 102 10.21 -6.05 -28.87
N ILE A 103 10.91 -5.75 -27.78
CA ILE A 103 12.37 -5.51 -27.80
C ILE A 103 13.05 -6.39 -26.74
N GLY A 104 13.85 -7.37 -27.20
CA GLY A 104 14.57 -8.32 -26.35
C GLY A 104 14.47 -9.76 -26.84
N ALA A 105 15.08 -10.70 -26.12
CA ALA A 105 14.99 -12.12 -26.45
C ALA A 105 13.70 -12.74 -25.90
N ASN A 106 12.98 -13.54 -26.72
CA ASN A 106 11.72 -14.23 -26.38
C ASN A 106 10.63 -13.32 -25.81
N VAL A 107 10.62 -12.07 -26.18
CA VAL A 107 9.59 -11.09 -25.80
C VAL A 107 8.28 -11.42 -26.49
N GLY A 108 7.17 -11.48 -25.73
CA GLY A 108 5.85 -11.80 -26.29
C GLY A 108 5.85 -13.09 -27.10
N PHE A 109 6.65 -14.08 -26.71
CA PHE A 109 6.96 -15.27 -27.52
C PHE A 109 5.71 -16.05 -27.94
N ALA A 110 4.73 -16.23 -27.04
CA ALA A 110 3.51 -17.00 -27.28
C ALA A 110 2.35 -16.18 -27.85
N MET A 111 2.53 -14.87 -28.08
CA MET A 111 1.48 -14.00 -28.62
C MET A 111 1.05 -14.47 -30.00
N THR A 112 -0.27 -14.48 -30.24
CA THR A 112 -0.86 -14.81 -31.53
C THR A 112 -1.72 -13.68 -32.11
N THR A 113 -2.76 -13.28 -31.40
CA THR A 113 -3.74 -12.27 -31.80
C THR A 113 -3.71 -10.99 -30.98
N THR A 114 -2.93 -10.97 -29.91
CA THR A 114 -2.81 -9.83 -28.97
C THR A 114 -2.28 -8.58 -29.69
N ALA A 115 -2.84 -7.41 -29.35
CA ALA A 115 -2.53 -6.14 -29.99
C ALA A 115 -2.22 -5.03 -28.98
N ASN A 116 -1.66 -3.92 -29.47
CA ASN A 116 -1.44 -2.70 -28.69
C ASN A 116 -0.55 -2.90 -27.43
N THR A 117 0.44 -3.78 -27.49
CA THR A 117 1.34 -4.06 -26.36
C THR A 117 2.69 -3.36 -26.48
N VAL A 118 3.30 -3.04 -25.35
CA VAL A 118 4.71 -2.59 -25.26
C VAL A 118 5.47 -3.55 -24.34
N LEU A 119 6.30 -4.40 -24.93
CA LEU A 119 7.06 -5.44 -24.25
C LEU A 119 8.55 -5.23 -24.45
N ILE A 120 9.30 -4.91 -23.41
CA ILE A 120 10.73 -4.62 -23.51
C ILE A 120 11.52 -5.36 -22.40
N GLY A 121 12.44 -6.21 -22.80
CA GLY A 121 13.26 -7.02 -21.89
C GLY A 121 13.15 -8.51 -22.18
N THR A 122 14.16 -9.30 -21.82
CA THR A 122 14.13 -10.75 -22.04
C THR A 122 12.92 -11.37 -21.38
N SER A 123 12.12 -12.14 -22.11
CA SER A 123 10.91 -12.85 -21.69
C SER A 123 9.79 -11.95 -21.13
N ALA A 124 9.82 -10.63 -21.38
CA ALA A 124 8.69 -9.76 -21.02
C ALA A 124 7.42 -10.20 -21.76
N GLY A 125 6.33 -10.44 -21.00
CA GLY A 125 5.06 -10.92 -21.55
C GLY A 125 5.17 -12.25 -22.32
N GLY A 126 6.15 -13.10 -21.98
CA GLY A 126 6.51 -14.29 -22.79
C GLY A 126 5.39 -15.32 -22.98
N ALA A 127 4.46 -15.43 -22.05
CA ALA A 127 3.33 -16.38 -22.07
C ALA A 127 2.01 -15.80 -22.59
N ILE A 128 1.96 -14.51 -22.95
CA ILE A 128 0.72 -13.88 -23.51
C ILE A 128 0.23 -14.68 -24.71
N ASN A 129 -1.02 -15.13 -24.68
CA ASN A 129 -1.59 -15.95 -25.75
C ASN A 129 -3.08 -15.64 -26.07
N SER A 130 -3.63 -14.56 -25.52
CA SER A 130 -5.01 -14.14 -25.70
C SER A 130 -5.10 -12.66 -26.09
N ALA A 131 -6.06 -12.29 -26.91
CA ALA A 131 -6.42 -10.90 -27.18
C ALA A 131 -6.90 -10.14 -25.94
N ASP A 132 -7.32 -10.85 -24.88
CA ASP A 132 -7.69 -10.20 -23.62
C ASP A 132 -6.51 -9.44 -22.99
N ALA A 133 -5.27 -9.81 -23.31
CA ALA A 133 -4.07 -9.12 -22.83
C ALA A 133 -3.73 -7.83 -23.60
N ASP A 134 -4.60 -7.35 -24.49
CA ASP A 134 -4.41 -6.11 -25.24
C ASP A 134 -4.17 -4.91 -24.29
N GLY A 135 -3.27 -4.02 -24.70
CA GLY A 135 -2.90 -2.84 -23.92
C GLY A 135 -1.91 -3.11 -22.77
N THR A 136 -1.33 -4.30 -22.68
CA THR A 136 -0.29 -4.60 -21.68
C THR A 136 1.01 -3.85 -21.97
N VAL A 137 1.56 -3.21 -20.95
CA VAL A 137 2.91 -2.64 -20.93
C VAL A 137 3.77 -3.45 -19.97
N ALA A 138 4.81 -4.15 -20.46
CA ALA A 138 5.74 -4.93 -19.64
C ALA A 138 7.19 -4.57 -20.02
N ILE A 139 7.90 -3.89 -19.12
CA ILE A 139 9.26 -3.39 -19.35
C ILE A 139 10.19 -3.90 -18.24
N GLY A 140 11.09 -4.80 -18.57
CA GLY A 140 12.05 -5.40 -17.67
C GLY A 140 12.27 -6.89 -17.94
N TYR A 141 13.35 -7.45 -17.38
CA TYR A 141 13.59 -8.89 -17.41
C TYR A 141 12.40 -9.61 -16.76
N GLU A 142 11.77 -10.55 -17.47
CA GLU A 142 10.60 -11.34 -17.02
C GLU A 142 9.41 -10.50 -16.47
N ALA A 143 9.29 -9.21 -16.82
CA ALA A 143 8.12 -8.43 -16.46
C ALA A 143 6.86 -9.05 -17.07
N GLY A 144 5.87 -9.42 -16.25
CA GLY A 144 4.64 -10.08 -16.68
C GLY A 144 4.85 -11.38 -17.45
N ALA A 145 5.93 -12.13 -17.16
CA ALA A 145 6.32 -13.30 -17.96
C ALA A 145 5.25 -14.40 -18.03
N ALA A 146 4.46 -14.57 -16.97
CA ALA A 146 3.39 -15.57 -16.87
C ALA A 146 2.02 -15.12 -17.38
N ILE A 147 1.87 -13.86 -17.81
CA ILE A 147 0.58 -13.35 -18.32
C ILE A 147 0.09 -14.23 -19.47
N THR A 148 -1.17 -14.71 -19.33
CA THR A 148 -1.85 -15.43 -20.43
C THR A 148 -2.96 -14.59 -21.04
N SER A 149 -3.90 -14.07 -20.25
CA SER A 149 -5.08 -13.29 -20.68
C SER A 149 -5.36 -12.06 -19.81
N ALA A 150 -4.42 -11.64 -18.99
CA ALA A 150 -4.58 -10.50 -18.08
C ALA A 150 -4.68 -9.16 -18.83
N GLN A 151 -5.71 -8.36 -18.52
CA GLN A 151 -6.02 -7.12 -19.22
C GLN A 151 -5.25 -5.92 -18.68
N GLN A 152 -4.76 -5.04 -19.57
CA GLN A 152 -4.36 -3.66 -19.27
C GLN A 152 -3.44 -3.49 -18.04
N ASN A 153 -2.44 -4.36 -17.89
CA ASN A 153 -1.43 -4.21 -16.87
C ASN A 153 -0.30 -3.27 -17.32
N THR A 154 0.24 -2.49 -16.37
CA THR A 154 1.47 -1.72 -16.58
C THR A 154 2.52 -2.19 -15.59
N LEU A 155 3.54 -2.89 -16.09
CA LEU A 155 4.56 -3.59 -15.32
C LEU A 155 5.94 -3.09 -15.72
N VAL A 156 6.65 -2.40 -14.82
CA VAL A 156 7.97 -1.85 -15.12
C VAL A 156 8.97 -2.22 -14.01
N GLY A 157 9.94 -3.04 -14.34
CA GLY A 157 10.99 -3.48 -13.42
C GLY A 157 11.41 -4.93 -13.66
N TYR A 158 12.55 -5.30 -13.06
CA TYR A 158 13.01 -6.68 -13.03
C TYR A 158 11.97 -7.55 -12.30
N GLU A 159 11.43 -8.57 -12.96
CA GLU A 159 10.39 -9.48 -12.46
C GLU A 159 9.11 -8.78 -11.94
N ALA A 160 8.79 -7.55 -12.39
CA ALA A 160 7.58 -6.86 -12.01
C ALA A 160 6.34 -7.65 -12.48
N GLY A 161 5.44 -8.02 -11.54
CA GLY A 161 4.25 -8.82 -11.82
C GLY A 161 4.53 -10.14 -12.53
N LYS A 162 5.68 -10.76 -12.29
CA LYS A 162 6.18 -11.95 -12.99
C LYS A 162 5.17 -13.10 -13.06
N SER A 163 4.47 -13.35 -11.95
CA SER A 163 3.56 -14.50 -11.80
C SER A 163 2.11 -14.21 -12.24
N ILE A 164 1.79 -12.98 -12.64
CA ILE A 164 0.43 -12.63 -13.10
C ILE A 164 0.03 -13.54 -14.25
N THR A 165 -1.14 -14.18 -14.13
CA THR A 165 -1.71 -15.04 -15.20
C THR A 165 -2.93 -14.38 -15.84
N THR A 166 -3.98 -14.10 -15.06
CA THR A 166 -5.25 -13.53 -15.51
C THR A 166 -5.63 -12.24 -14.79
N GLY A 167 -4.92 -11.86 -13.72
CA GLY A 167 -5.16 -10.61 -12.98
C GLY A 167 -4.92 -9.38 -13.85
N GLY A 168 -5.88 -8.46 -13.89
CA GLY A 168 -5.86 -7.29 -14.78
C GLY A 168 -5.80 -5.95 -14.03
N TYR A 169 -5.57 -4.88 -14.80
CA TYR A 169 -5.62 -3.49 -14.32
C TYR A 169 -4.64 -3.17 -13.19
N ASN A 170 -3.50 -3.88 -13.12
CA ASN A 170 -2.48 -3.62 -12.13
C ASN A 170 -1.44 -2.60 -12.63
N ALA A 171 -1.01 -1.69 -11.75
CA ALA A 171 0.07 -0.75 -11.98
C ALA A 171 1.27 -1.10 -11.07
N ILE A 172 2.29 -1.74 -11.64
CA ILE A 172 3.40 -2.32 -10.88
C ILE A 172 4.73 -1.73 -11.36
N PHE A 173 5.47 -1.08 -10.45
CA PHE A 173 6.74 -0.43 -10.76
C PHE A 173 7.80 -0.77 -9.70
N GLY A 174 8.83 -1.49 -10.06
CA GLY A 174 9.97 -1.77 -9.18
C GLY A 174 10.52 -3.18 -9.33
N TYR A 175 11.69 -3.39 -8.74
CA TYR A 175 12.34 -4.71 -8.65
C TYR A 175 11.43 -5.65 -7.83
N GLN A 176 10.96 -6.75 -8.42
CA GLN A 176 10.08 -7.75 -7.79
C GLN A 176 8.85 -7.14 -7.09
N ALA A 177 8.31 -6.04 -7.63
CA ALA A 177 7.03 -5.53 -7.17
C ALA A 177 5.90 -6.46 -7.65
N GLY A 178 4.98 -6.86 -6.76
CA GLY A 178 3.85 -7.72 -7.08
C GLY A 178 4.22 -9.03 -7.78
N ASP A 179 5.40 -9.56 -7.54
CA ASP A 179 5.96 -10.70 -8.27
C ASP A 179 5.24 -12.03 -7.98
N ALA A 180 4.54 -12.15 -6.85
CA ALA A 180 3.69 -13.30 -6.52
C ALA A 180 2.26 -13.20 -7.06
N LEU A 181 1.77 -12.01 -7.47
CA LEU A 181 0.40 -11.84 -7.97
C LEU A 181 0.10 -12.83 -9.10
N THR A 182 -1.06 -13.49 -9.04
CA THR A 182 -1.52 -14.44 -10.07
C THR A 182 -2.82 -13.98 -10.73
N ILE A 183 -3.90 -13.85 -9.96
CA ILE A 183 -5.23 -13.47 -10.44
C ILE A 183 -5.74 -12.15 -9.83
N GLY A 184 -4.97 -11.52 -8.93
CA GLY A 184 -5.35 -10.28 -8.27
C GLY A 184 -5.48 -9.10 -9.24
N ASP A 185 -6.57 -8.31 -9.09
CA ASP A 185 -6.90 -7.17 -9.96
C ASP A 185 -6.75 -5.83 -9.23
N TRP A 186 -6.59 -4.74 -10.00
CA TRP A 186 -6.67 -3.35 -9.52
C TRP A 186 -5.67 -3.01 -8.41
N ASN A 187 -4.51 -3.64 -8.42
CA ASN A 187 -3.47 -3.34 -7.43
C ASN A 187 -2.48 -2.28 -7.95
N VAL A 188 -2.01 -1.44 -7.07
CA VAL A 188 -0.90 -0.51 -7.29
C VAL A 188 0.26 -0.94 -6.40
N ALA A 189 1.36 -1.39 -6.98
CA ALA A 189 2.58 -1.79 -6.28
C ALA A 189 3.78 -1.00 -6.81
N ILE A 190 4.28 -0.03 -6.06
CA ILE A 190 5.38 0.84 -6.49
C ILE A 190 6.51 0.80 -5.47
N GLY A 191 7.65 0.26 -5.86
CA GLY A 191 8.84 0.13 -5.03
C GLY A 191 9.39 -1.28 -5.02
N ARG A 192 10.63 -1.43 -4.56
CA ARG A 192 11.27 -2.74 -4.44
C ARG A 192 10.46 -3.64 -3.49
N ASN A 193 10.08 -4.84 -3.92
CA ASN A 193 9.29 -5.84 -3.18
C ASN A 193 7.95 -5.29 -2.63
N ALA A 194 7.41 -4.19 -3.18
CA ALA A 194 6.07 -3.74 -2.80
C ALA A 194 5.04 -4.82 -3.18
N LEU A 195 4.18 -5.23 -2.24
CA LEU A 195 3.16 -6.27 -2.43
C LEU A 195 3.76 -7.62 -2.90
N GLY A 196 4.95 -8.00 -2.38
CA GLY A 196 5.72 -9.12 -2.93
C GLY A 196 5.15 -10.51 -2.63
N ALA A 197 4.33 -10.70 -1.59
CA ALA A 197 3.75 -12.01 -1.26
C ALA A 197 2.26 -12.16 -1.65
N GLU A 198 1.59 -11.10 -2.08
CA GLU A 198 0.17 -11.15 -2.48
C GLU A 198 0.00 -11.94 -3.78
N ASP A 199 -0.88 -12.92 -3.77
CA ASP A 199 -1.13 -13.77 -4.94
C ASP A 199 -2.52 -13.54 -5.59
N VAL A 200 -3.58 -13.34 -4.80
CA VAL A 200 -4.97 -13.35 -5.29
C VAL A 200 -5.82 -12.15 -4.89
N GLY A 201 -5.35 -11.31 -3.95
CA GLY A 201 -6.08 -10.15 -3.44
C GLY A 201 -6.13 -8.99 -4.44
N ARG A 202 -7.11 -8.09 -4.24
CA ARG A 202 -7.35 -6.97 -5.13
C ARG A 202 -7.63 -5.66 -4.42
N GLY A 203 -7.46 -4.54 -5.16
CA GLY A 203 -7.76 -3.21 -4.63
C GLY A 203 -6.75 -2.71 -3.60
N THR A 204 -5.51 -3.20 -3.61
CA THR A 204 -4.42 -2.78 -2.73
C THR A 204 -3.60 -1.64 -3.36
N VAL A 205 -3.23 -0.66 -2.56
CA VAL A 205 -2.23 0.37 -2.89
C VAL A 205 -1.02 0.21 -1.98
N ALA A 206 0.11 -0.22 -2.53
CA ALA A 206 1.38 -0.41 -1.84
C ALA A 206 2.47 0.44 -2.49
N ILE A 207 2.87 1.54 -1.87
CA ILE A 207 3.87 2.48 -2.42
C ILE A 207 5.03 2.66 -1.44
N GLY A 208 6.19 2.15 -1.78
CA GLY A 208 7.41 2.19 -0.97
C GLY A 208 8.14 0.86 -0.94
N MET A 209 9.42 0.88 -0.57
CA MET A 209 10.22 -0.35 -0.43
C MET A 209 9.63 -1.23 0.67
N ASN A 210 9.40 -2.52 0.37
CA ASN A 210 8.81 -3.54 1.23
C ASN A 210 7.42 -3.14 1.82
N CYS A 211 6.69 -2.25 1.15
CA CYS A 211 5.35 -1.87 1.56
C CYS A 211 4.40 -3.05 1.35
N LEU A 212 3.64 -3.45 2.40
CA LEU A 212 2.74 -4.61 2.39
C LEU A 212 3.41 -5.90 1.85
N VAL A 213 4.71 -6.07 2.10
CA VAL A 213 5.50 -7.15 1.48
C VAL A 213 5.04 -8.56 1.87
N GLN A 214 4.42 -8.73 3.04
CA GLN A 214 3.93 -10.03 3.53
C GLN A 214 2.41 -10.21 3.34
N GLN A 215 1.71 -9.22 2.75
CA GLN A 215 0.28 -9.36 2.50
C GLN A 215 0.04 -10.57 1.60
N ASN A 216 -0.90 -11.42 2.01
CA ASN A 216 -1.32 -12.60 1.27
C ASN A 216 -2.77 -12.92 1.65
N SER A 217 -3.68 -12.73 0.72
CA SER A 217 -5.12 -12.89 0.91
C SER A 217 -5.51 -14.35 1.09
N ASP A 218 -6.50 -14.63 1.95
CA ASP A 218 -6.95 -16.00 2.25
C ASP A 218 -7.84 -16.60 1.15
N SER A 219 -8.41 -15.76 0.28
CA SER A 219 -9.35 -16.21 -0.75
C SER A 219 -9.20 -15.45 -2.06
N ASN A 220 -9.54 -16.13 -3.17
CA ASN A 220 -9.49 -15.56 -4.51
C ASN A 220 -10.38 -14.31 -4.63
N ASN A 221 -9.83 -13.26 -5.24
CA ASN A 221 -10.51 -11.98 -5.47
C ASN A 221 -10.99 -11.28 -4.18
N GLU A 222 -10.30 -11.47 -3.08
CA GLU A 222 -10.59 -10.78 -1.83
C GLU A 222 -10.32 -9.27 -1.96
N ASN A 223 -11.31 -8.46 -1.58
CA ASN A 223 -11.14 -7.02 -1.50
C ASN A 223 -10.35 -6.65 -0.25
N THR A 224 -9.06 -6.51 -0.35
CA THR A 224 -8.20 -6.13 0.78
C THR A 224 -8.43 -4.67 1.19
N ASN A 225 -8.63 -3.78 0.21
CA ASN A 225 -8.83 -2.33 0.40
C ASN A 225 -7.76 -1.69 1.30
N ASN A 226 -6.53 -2.20 1.24
CA ASN A 226 -5.41 -1.67 1.99
C ASN A 226 -4.72 -0.55 1.22
N VAL A 227 -4.45 0.56 1.89
CA VAL A 227 -3.64 1.66 1.37
C VAL A 227 -2.42 1.81 2.27
N ALA A 228 -1.23 1.54 1.74
CA ALA A 228 0.01 1.73 2.45
C ALA A 228 1.02 2.53 1.62
N VAL A 229 1.58 3.58 2.21
CA VAL A 229 2.56 4.46 1.56
C VAL A 229 3.72 4.75 2.51
N GLY A 230 4.90 4.29 2.17
CA GLY A 230 6.13 4.51 2.94
C GLY A 230 7.03 3.29 3.02
N LEU A 231 8.27 3.52 3.45
CA LEU A 231 9.23 2.44 3.73
C LEU A 231 8.64 1.51 4.80
N ASN A 232 8.54 0.21 4.51
CA ASN A 232 8.03 -0.83 5.42
C ASN A 232 6.63 -0.51 6.01
N ALA A 233 5.81 0.34 5.36
CA ALA A 233 4.45 0.57 5.80
C ALA A 233 3.66 -0.75 5.66
N GLY A 234 3.05 -1.22 6.76
CA GLY A 234 2.32 -2.48 6.80
C GLY A 234 3.17 -3.72 6.50
N TYR A 235 4.48 -3.68 6.78
CA TYR A 235 5.43 -4.76 6.41
C TYR A 235 4.93 -6.16 6.78
N SER A 236 4.34 -6.34 7.96
CA SER A 236 3.90 -7.63 8.48
C SER A 236 2.40 -7.91 8.28
N VAL A 237 1.67 -7.06 7.56
CA VAL A 237 0.26 -7.35 7.22
C VAL A 237 0.23 -8.66 6.43
N ILE A 238 -0.63 -9.61 6.87
CA ILE A 238 -0.84 -10.88 6.19
C ILE A 238 -2.25 -10.89 5.61
N THR A 239 -3.29 -11.08 6.43
CA THR A 239 -4.69 -11.19 6.00
C THR A 239 -5.56 -10.00 6.41
N GLY A 240 -4.97 -8.98 7.07
CA GLY A 240 -5.69 -7.79 7.53
C GLY A 240 -6.22 -6.94 6.37
N GLN A 241 -7.42 -6.36 6.56
CA GLN A 241 -8.13 -5.61 5.53
C GLN A 241 -8.53 -4.20 5.99
N GLY A 242 -8.76 -3.30 5.02
CA GLY A 242 -9.28 -1.96 5.29
C GLY A 242 -8.29 -1.05 6.02
N HIS A 243 -7.00 -1.22 5.77
CA HIS A 243 -5.96 -0.42 6.39
C HIS A 243 -5.68 0.89 5.62
N THR A 244 -5.31 1.93 6.37
CA THR A 244 -4.70 3.15 5.85
C THR A 244 -3.39 3.39 6.62
N LEU A 245 -2.25 3.05 6.00
CA LEU A 245 -0.93 3.07 6.63
C LEU A 245 0.00 4.02 5.86
N ILE A 246 0.17 5.25 6.34
CA ILE A 246 0.92 6.28 5.61
C ILE A 246 2.06 6.81 6.48
N GLY A 247 3.28 6.56 6.06
CA GLY A 247 4.51 6.94 6.75
C GLY A 247 5.50 5.79 6.84
N ALA A 248 6.78 6.08 6.99
CA ALA A 248 7.78 5.04 7.20
C ALA A 248 7.46 4.25 8.48
N TYR A 249 7.44 2.92 8.39
CA TYR A 249 7.12 1.99 9.48
C TYR A 249 5.70 2.16 10.08
N ALA A 250 4.77 2.87 9.39
CA ALA A 250 3.38 2.96 9.83
C ALA A 250 2.75 1.56 9.82
N GLY A 251 2.22 1.11 10.97
CA GLY A 251 1.62 -0.21 11.12
C GLY A 251 2.58 -1.38 10.81
N GLU A 252 3.89 -1.24 11.00
CA GLU A 252 4.90 -2.24 10.58
C GLU A 252 4.59 -3.66 11.06
N LEU A 253 4.12 -3.84 12.30
CA LEU A 253 3.79 -5.14 12.87
C LEU A 253 2.28 -5.46 12.90
N VAL A 254 1.43 -4.69 12.25
CA VAL A 254 0.04 -5.09 11.99
C VAL A 254 0.06 -6.38 11.15
N ARG A 255 -0.71 -7.41 11.53
CA ARG A 255 -0.70 -8.72 10.86
C ARG A 255 -2.06 -9.11 10.30
N ASN A 256 -2.93 -9.66 11.16
CA ASN A 256 -4.26 -10.16 10.79
C ASN A 256 -5.39 -9.27 11.33
N GLN A 257 -5.03 -8.13 11.95
CA GLN A 257 -5.97 -7.11 12.40
C GLN A 257 -6.58 -6.43 11.19
N SER A 258 -7.75 -5.83 11.34
CA SER A 258 -8.42 -5.07 10.26
C SER A 258 -8.78 -3.66 10.72
N TYR A 259 -9.01 -2.78 9.75
CA TYR A 259 -9.49 -1.41 9.97
C TYR A 259 -8.55 -0.55 10.83
N VAL A 260 -7.23 -0.65 10.59
CA VAL A 260 -6.22 0.17 11.25
C VAL A 260 -5.90 1.39 10.39
N THR A 261 -5.98 2.58 10.98
CA THR A 261 -5.53 3.83 10.37
C THR A 261 -4.29 4.34 11.11
N ALA A 262 -3.12 4.30 10.45
CA ALA A 262 -1.84 4.79 10.97
C ALA A 262 -1.23 5.80 10.00
N ILE A 263 -1.22 7.08 10.37
CA ILE A 263 -0.69 8.15 9.52
C ILE A 263 0.39 8.91 10.29
N GLY A 264 1.63 8.75 9.85
CA GLY A 264 2.83 9.33 10.48
C GLY A 264 3.96 8.30 10.56
N VAL A 265 5.19 8.80 10.67
CA VAL A 265 6.36 7.93 10.87
C VAL A 265 6.17 7.15 12.18
N GLU A 266 6.32 5.82 12.13
CA GLU A 266 6.16 4.90 13.27
C GLU A 266 4.78 4.93 13.96
N ALA A 267 3.74 5.51 13.34
CA ALA A 267 2.37 5.43 13.87
C ALA A 267 1.92 3.95 13.95
N LEU A 268 1.42 3.52 15.12
CA LEU A 268 1.01 2.12 15.41
C LEU A 268 2.05 1.07 15.00
N ARG A 269 3.35 1.41 15.06
CA ARG A 269 4.43 0.56 14.54
C ARG A 269 4.38 -0.86 15.08
N TYR A 270 4.18 -1.03 16.38
CA TYR A 270 4.19 -2.31 17.07
C TYR A 270 2.78 -2.87 17.37
N ASN A 271 1.75 -2.37 16.69
CA ASN A 271 0.36 -2.84 16.87
C ASN A 271 0.14 -4.22 16.23
N GLY A 272 0.59 -5.26 16.92
CA GLY A 272 0.43 -6.64 16.46
C GLY A 272 -0.89 -7.33 16.88
N LEU A 273 -1.77 -6.68 17.65
CA LEU A 273 -2.97 -7.28 18.25
C LEU A 273 -4.25 -6.43 18.13
N GLY A 274 -4.14 -5.09 18.02
CA GLY A 274 -5.30 -4.18 18.07
C GLY A 274 -5.96 -3.92 16.70
N SER A 275 -7.24 -4.17 16.59
CA SER A 275 -8.07 -3.79 15.44
C SER A 275 -8.81 -2.47 15.69
N HIS A 276 -9.31 -1.82 14.63
CA HIS A 276 -10.09 -0.58 14.71
C HIS A 276 -9.35 0.56 15.44
N ALA A 277 -8.03 0.59 15.34
CA ALA A 277 -7.20 1.62 15.94
C ALA A 277 -6.94 2.74 14.94
N THR A 278 -6.94 3.99 15.42
CA THR A 278 -6.63 5.18 14.63
C THR A 278 -5.50 5.95 15.29
N ALA A 279 -4.39 6.18 14.55
CA ALA A 279 -3.29 7.02 15.00
C ALA A 279 -2.87 8.01 13.92
N LEU A 280 -2.82 9.28 14.28
CA LEU A 280 -2.40 10.36 13.41
C LEU A 280 -1.32 11.19 14.09
N GLY A 281 -0.09 11.07 13.65
CA GLY A 281 1.08 11.78 14.18
C GLY A 281 2.33 10.90 14.24
N ASN A 282 3.50 11.53 14.34
CA ASN A 282 4.76 10.80 14.54
C ASN A 282 4.69 9.99 15.84
N ALA A 283 5.01 8.70 15.77
CA ALA A 283 4.99 7.76 16.91
C ALA A 283 3.66 7.72 17.70
N ALA A 284 2.53 8.18 17.11
CA ALA A 284 1.22 8.04 17.73
C ALA A 284 0.88 6.55 17.88
N GLY A 285 0.55 6.11 19.09
CA GLY A 285 0.25 4.71 19.40
C GLY A 285 1.40 3.74 19.13
N GLN A 286 2.66 4.19 19.08
CA GLN A 286 3.80 3.38 18.61
C GLN A 286 3.87 1.98 19.24
N TYR A 287 3.66 1.87 20.54
CA TYR A 287 3.68 0.61 21.30
C TYR A 287 2.29 0.16 21.78
N ALA A 288 1.21 0.75 21.26
CA ALA A 288 -0.15 0.39 21.62
C ALA A 288 -0.62 -0.84 20.83
N THR A 289 -1.06 -1.88 21.54
CA THR A 289 -1.54 -3.14 20.94
C THR A 289 -3.02 -3.41 21.24
N GLY A 290 -3.69 -2.55 22.02
CA GLY A 290 -5.13 -2.66 22.29
C GLY A 290 -6.00 -2.16 21.15
N SER A 291 -7.23 -2.69 21.07
CA SER A 291 -8.21 -2.33 20.05
C SER A 291 -8.97 -1.03 20.37
N TYR A 292 -9.61 -0.43 19.37
CA TYR A 292 -10.53 0.72 19.51
C TYR A 292 -9.89 1.97 20.12
N ASN A 293 -8.59 2.15 19.94
CA ASN A 293 -7.87 3.35 20.40
C ASN A 293 -7.86 4.44 19.31
N THR A 294 -7.99 5.71 19.72
CA THR A 294 -7.86 6.88 18.85
C THR A 294 -6.79 7.82 19.40
N PHE A 295 -5.67 7.95 18.67
CA PHE A 295 -4.52 8.77 19.06
C PHE A 295 -4.22 9.82 18.00
N VAL A 296 -4.31 11.10 18.34
CA VAL A 296 -4.06 12.22 17.42
C VAL A 296 -3.05 13.20 18.04
N GLY A 297 -1.90 13.31 17.43
CA GLY A 297 -0.79 14.14 17.90
C GLY A 297 0.52 13.36 17.95
N SER A 298 1.64 14.07 17.88
CA SER A 298 2.95 13.42 18.02
C SER A 298 3.06 12.76 19.40
N GLU A 299 3.43 11.48 19.41
CA GLU A 299 3.55 10.61 20.59
C GLU A 299 2.24 10.46 21.41
N ALA A 300 1.07 10.88 20.89
CA ALA A 300 -0.21 10.63 21.56
C ALA A 300 -0.44 9.11 21.70
N GLY A 301 -0.76 8.65 22.92
CA GLY A 301 -0.97 7.23 23.21
C GLY A 301 0.20 6.33 22.81
N LYS A 302 1.44 6.83 22.86
CA LYS A 302 2.64 6.10 22.40
C LYS A 302 2.77 4.72 23.04
N GLY A 303 2.38 4.60 24.31
CA GLY A 303 2.51 3.39 25.13
C GLY A 303 3.74 3.40 26.01
N GLY A 304 3.55 3.06 27.29
CA GLY A 304 4.59 3.10 28.32
C GLY A 304 5.57 1.92 28.29
N THR A 305 5.25 0.84 27.57
CA THR A 305 6.11 -0.35 27.42
C THR A 305 6.75 -0.39 26.02
N THR A 306 8.08 -0.27 25.99
CA THR A 306 8.87 -0.26 24.74
C THR A 306 9.37 -1.65 24.32
N SER A 307 9.06 -2.69 25.09
CA SER A 307 9.34 -4.10 24.81
C SER A 307 8.10 -4.93 25.08
N ALA A 308 8.01 -6.11 24.47
CA ALA A 308 6.88 -7.02 24.69
C ALA A 308 6.82 -7.53 26.15
N PRO A 309 5.63 -7.64 26.77
CA PRO A 309 4.34 -7.28 26.20
C PRO A 309 4.16 -5.75 26.11
N TYR A 310 3.74 -5.27 24.92
CA TYR A 310 3.48 -3.85 24.69
C TYR A 310 2.21 -3.38 25.40
N SER A 311 1.91 -2.06 25.32
CA SER A 311 0.74 -1.47 25.99
C SER A 311 -0.56 -1.99 25.42
N SER A 312 -1.38 -2.67 26.25
CA SER A 312 -2.58 -3.40 25.84
C SER A 312 -3.92 -2.72 26.16
N GLY A 313 -3.88 -1.49 26.71
CA GLY A 313 -5.09 -0.74 27.04
C GLY A 313 -5.97 -0.45 25.81
N GLU A 314 -7.30 -0.50 25.98
CA GLU A 314 -8.28 -0.42 24.91
C GLU A 314 -9.27 0.73 25.10
N ASN A 315 -9.96 1.14 24.02
CA ASN A 315 -10.99 2.15 24.03
C ASN A 315 -10.52 3.53 24.55
N ASN A 316 -9.25 3.89 24.30
CA ASN A 316 -8.69 5.17 24.72
C ASN A 316 -8.78 6.21 23.60
N THR A 317 -9.04 7.46 23.97
CA THR A 317 -8.94 8.63 23.10
C THR A 317 -7.89 9.59 23.64
N ALA A 318 -6.81 9.82 22.88
CA ALA A 318 -5.80 10.81 23.21
C ALA A 318 -5.63 11.83 22.05
N LEU A 319 -5.78 13.10 22.38
CA LEU A 319 -5.65 14.20 21.43
C LEU A 319 -4.69 15.27 21.97
N GLY A 320 -3.52 15.40 21.38
CA GLY A 320 -2.49 16.36 21.76
C GLY A 320 -1.10 15.75 21.80
N TYR A 321 -0.08 16.61 21.83
CA TYR A 321 1.31 16.18 21.99
C TYR A 321 1.47 15.42 23.31
N GLN A 322 1.97 14.18 23.25
CA GLN A 322 2.19 13.29 24.40
C GLN A 322 0.97 13.10 25.33
N ALA A 323 -0.25 13.31 24.84
CA ALA A 323 -1.44 12.93 25.58
C ALA A 323 -1.47 11.41 25.78
N LEU A 324 -1.66 10.94 27.02
CA LEU A 324 -1.69 9.52 27.43
C LEU A 324 -0.44 8.73 26.97
N VAL A 325 0.74 9.37 26.95
CA VAL A 325 1.96 8.77 26.40
C VAL A 325 2.44 7.54 27.17
N GLY A 326 2.26 7.52 28.49
CA GLY A 326 2.80 6.51 29.41
C GLY A 326 1.90 5.30 29.68
N PHE A 327 0.72 5.17 29.04
CA PHE A 327 -0.21 4.10 29.38
C PHE A 327 0.33 2.69 29.10
N THR A 328 -0.08 1.74 29.91
CA THR A 328 0.24 0.31 29.75
C THR A 328 -1.04 -0.51 29.59
N THR A 329 -1.90 -0.51 30.61
CA THR A 329 -3.17 -1.24 30.62
C THR A 329 -4.39 -0.33 30.85
N ALA A 330 -4.18 1.01 30.83
CA ALA A 330 -5.29 1.96 31.00
C ALA A 330 -6.35 1.80 29.91
N THR A 331 -7.64 1.84 30.29
CA THR A 331 -8.75 1.60 29.37
C THR A 331 -9.83 2.68 29.50
N ARG A 332 -10.55 2.96 28.41
CA ARG A 332 -11.68 3.93 28.38
C ARG A 332 -11.29 5.31 28.89
N MET A 333 -10.08 5.77 28.52
CA MET A 333 -9.56 7.08 28.90
C MET A 333 -9.86 8.11 27.81
N VAL A 334 -10.13 9.35 28.21
CA VAL A 334 -10.20 10.52 27.33
C VAL A 334 -9.16 11.54 27.79
N ALA A 335 -8.07 11.67 27.04
CA ALA A 335 -6.97 12.60 27.32
C ALA A 335 -6.85 13.65 26.19
N ILE A 336 -7.24 14.89 26.45
CA ILE A 336 -7.22 15.97 25.46
C ILE A 336 -6.39 17.15 25.95
N GLY A 337 -5.33 17.46 25.24
CA GLY A 337 -4.41 18.56 25.55
C GLY A 337 -2.95 18.13 25.60
N TYR A 338 -2.07 19.12 25.59
CA TYR A 338 -0.62 18.91 25.72
C TYR A 338 -0.32 18.17 27.03
N GLU A 339 0.33 16.99 26.94
CA GLU A 339 0.70 16.14 28.09
C GLU A 339 -0.47 15.80 29.06
N SER A 340 -1.71 15.80 28.59
CA SER A 340 -2.84 15.31 29.38
C SER A 340 -2.66 13.82 29.69
N MET A 341 -2.84 13.38 30.93
CA MET A 341 -2.62 12.00 31.40
C MET A 341 -1.23 11.42 31.05
N HIS A 342 -0.20 12.24 31.02
CA HIS A 342 1.14 11.87 30.49
C HIS A 342 1.73 10.63 31.18
N ASN A 343 1.68 10.54 32.50
CA ASN A 343 2.26 9.44 33.28
C ASN A 343 1.20 8.45 33.82
N VAL A 344 -0.01 8.47 33.28
CA VAL A 344 -1.04 7.50 33.64
C VAL A 344 -0.70 6.16 32.99
N THR A 345 -0.42 5.14 33.78
CA THR A 345 -0.03 3.81 33.30
C THR A 345 -1.19 2.81 33.29
N THR A 346 -2.02 2.86 34.32
CA THR A 346 -3.15 1.95 34.56
C THR A 346 -4.38 2.79 34.92
N GLY A 347 -5.51 2.16 35.15
CA GLY A 347 -6.77 2.85 35.49
C GLY A 347 -7.79 2.75 34.37
N ALA A 348 -8.99 3.25 34.63
CA ALA A 348 -10.10 3.19 33.69
C ALA A 348 -11.09 4.34 33.87
N ASP A 349 -11.92 4.57 32.84
CA ASP A 349 -13.11 5.42 32.91
C ASP A 349 -12.83 6.88 33.31
N SER A 350 -11.70 7.44 32.91
CA SER A 350 -11.29 8.79 33.32
C SER A 350 -11.22 9.78 32.15
N VAL A 351 -11.52 11.05 32.43
CA VAL A 351 -11.53 12.16 31.47
C VAL A 351 -10.55 13.24 31.93
N ALA A 352 -9.59 13.62 31.09
CA ALA A 352 -8.71 14.75 31.32
C ALA A 352 -8.67 15.68 30.10
N ILE A 353 -9.02 16.94 30.31
CA ILE A 353 -9.06 17.95 29.25
C ILE A 353 -8.31 19.20 29.70
N GLY A 354 -7.19 19.51 29.06
CA GLY A 354 -6.38 20.70 29.34
C GLY A 354 -4.89 20.42 29.35
N TYR A 355 -4.09 21.49 29.37
CA TYR A 355 -2.65 21.41 29.50
C TYR A 355 -2.26 20.69 30.81
N GLN A 356 -1.56 19.56 30.72
CA GLN A 356 -1.14 18.71 31.84
C GLN A 356 -2.27 18.37 32.83
N ALA A 357 -3.51 18.26 32.34
CA ALA A 357 -4.61 17.75 33.14
C ALA A 357 -4.37 16.27 33.51
N ALA A 358 -4.58 15.88 34.76
CA ALA A 358 -4.36 14.52 35.29
C ALA A 358 -2.97 13.95 34.96
N TYR A 359 -1.91 14.77 34.96
CA TYR A 359 -0.57 14.42 34.50
C TYR A 359 0.02 13.17 35.18
N TYR A 360 -0.18 13.00 36.52
CA TYR A 360 0.24 11.85 37.34
C TYR A 360 -0.96 11.10 37.97
N ASP A 361 -2.17 11.28 37.40
CA ASP A 361 -3.36 10.66 37.98
C ASP A 361 -3.30 9.14 37.83
N VAL A 362 -3.41 8.42 38.92
CA VAL A 362 -3.50 6.96 38.98
C VAL A 362 -4.92 6.47 39.34
N GLY A 363 -5.87 7.40 39.50
CA GLY A 363 -7.24 7.12 39.86
C GLY A 363 -8.05 6.54 38.72
N THR A 364 -9.15 5.88 39.05
CA THR A 364 -10.20 5.45 38.13
C THR A 364 -11.41 6.36 38.28
N GLU A 365 -12.27 6.44 37.24
CA GLU A 365 -13.55 7.17 37.29
C GLU A 365 -13.39 8.67 37.65
N SER A 366 -12.29 9.29 37.21
CA SER A 366 -11.98 10.69 37.55
C SER A 366 -12.25 11.62 36.37
N VAL A 367 -12.64 12.88 36.69
CA VAL A 367 -12.83 13.97 35.72
C VAL A 367 -11.91 15.14 36.05
N SER A 368 -11.00 15.51 35.15
CA SER A 368 -10.04 16.61 35.31
C SER A 368 -10.11 17.57 34.13
N ILE A 369 -10.77 18.72 34.30
CA ILE A 369 -10.97 19.70 33.20
C ILE A 369 -10.35 21.06 33.58
N GLY A 370 -9.33 21.46 32.83
CA GLY A 370 -8.60 22.70 33.05
C GLY A 370 -7.09 22.47 33.08
N SER A 371 -6.31 23.53 32.86
CA SER A 371 -4.85 23.45 32.95
C SER A 371 -4.42 23.05 34.37
N TYR A 372 -3.60 21.98 34.47
CA TYR A 372 -3.14 21.38 35.75
C TYR A 372 -4.29 20.87 36.65
N ALA A 373 -5.53 20.73 36.18
CA ALA A 373 -6.59 20.13 36.96
C ALA A 373 -6.29 18.66 37.26
N GLY A 374 -6.49 18.20 38.49
CA GLY A 374 -6.24 16.83 38.93
C GLY A 374 -4.83 16.32 38.64
N MET A 375 -3.80 17.21 38.63
CA MET A 375 -2.44 16.90 38.13
C MET A 375 -1.80 15.69 38.82
N ALA A 376 -2.10 15.47 40.09
CA ALA A 376 -1.55 14.36 40.89
C ALA A 376 -2.63 13.79 41.85
N ASN A 377 -3.72 13.31 41.27
CA ASN A 377 -4.76 12.60 42.03
C ASN A 377 -4.29 11.17 42.37
N GLY A 378 -4.25 10.83 43.63
CA GLY A 378 -3.78 9.51 44.10
C GLY A 378 -4.89 8.45 44.23
N ALA A 379 -6.16 8.84 44.20
CA ALA A 379 -7.32 7.95 44.37
C ALA A 379 -8.42 8.29 43.36
N GLY A 380 -9.31 7.34 43.07
CA GLY A 380 -10.36 7.46 42.06
C GLY A 380 -11.57 8.30 42.42
N SER A 381 -12.48 8.45 41.47
CA SER A 381 -13.79 9.13 41.58
C SER A 381 -13.69 10.61 41.96
N ASN A 382 -12.62 11.31 41.53
CA ASN A 382 -12.46 12.75 41.76
C ASN A 382 -13.03 13.57 40.59
N VAL A 383 -13.65 14.72 40.91
CA VAL A 383 -14.05 15.74 39.93
C VAL A 383 -13.26 17.01 40.16
N SER A 384 -12.42 17.40 39.22
CA SER A 384 -11.54 18.58 39.30
C SER A 384 -11.77 19.49 38.09
N ILE A 385 -12.50 20.57 38.23
CA ILE A 385 -12.86 21.48 37.14
C ILE A 385 -12.37 22.89 37.43
N GLY A 386 -11.42 23.37 36.65
CA GLY A 386 -10.81 24.70 36.78
C GLY A 386 -9.27 24.66 36.79
N PHE A 387 -8.64 25.83 36.61
CA PHE A 387 -7.19 25.95 36.68
C PHE A 387 -6.65 25.45 38.04
N ARG A 388 -5.79 24.42 38.02
CA ARG A 388 -5.22 23.78 39.24
C ARG A 388 -6.28 23.28 40.26
N ALA A 389 -7.54 23.04 39.87
CA ALA A 389 -8.51 22.39 40.72
C ALA A 389 -8.04 20.97 41.07
N GLY A 390 -8.11 20.55 42.32
CA GLY A 390 -7.71 19.23 42.79
C GLY A 390 -6.29 18.83 42.45
N SER A 391 -5.34 19.77 42.26
CA SER A 391 -4.04 19.50 41.61
C SER A 391 -3.10 18.56 42.38
N THR A 392 -3.24 18.45 43.71
CA THR A 392 -2.45 17.53 44.54
C THR A 392 -3.36 16.88 45.58
N SER A 393 -4.36 16.12 45.18
CA SER A 393 -5.26 15.38 46.06
C SER A 393 -4.85 13.91 46.12
N THR A 394 -4.61 13.37 47.31
CA THR A 394 -4.33 11.94 47.49
C THR A 394 -5.55 11.15 47.93
N GLY A 395 -6.67 11.80 48.21
CA GLY A 395 -7.94 11.17 48.59
C GLY A 395 -8.90 10.99 47.39
N GLY A 396 -9.90 10.14 47.55
CA GLY A 396 -10.91 9.83 46.53
C GLY A 396 -12.26 10.50 46.78
N SER A 397 -13.14 10.47 45.77
CA SER A 397 -14.52 10.99 45.84
C SER A 397 -14.63 12.48 46.18
N ASN A 398 -13.62 13.28 45.78
CA ASN A 398 -13.63 14.73 46.01
C ASN A 398 -14.15 15.49 44.79
N THR A 399 -14.93 16.57 45.04
CA THR A 399 -15.43 17.50 44.04
C THR A 399 -14.77 18.88 44.21
N ALA A 400 -13.92 19.29 43.27
CA ALA A 400 -13.25 20.58 43.24
C ALA A 400 -13.68 21.36 41.98
N ILE A 401 -14.48 22.40 42.14
CA ILE A 401 -14.96 23.23 41.03
C ILE A 401 -14.57 24.69 41.25
N GLY A 402 -13.71 25.22 40.43
CA GLY A 402 -13.17 26.58 40.53
C GLY A 402 -11.65 26.62 40.47
N ALA A 403 -11.07 27.77 40.12
CA ALA A 403 -9.63 27.93 40.06
C ALA A 403 -9.02 27.66 41.47
N SER A 404 -8.06 26.75 41.57
CA SER A 404 -7.39 26.35 42.78
C SER A 404 -8.33 25.82 43.93
N ALA A 405 -9.55 25.39 43.60
CA ALA A 405 -10.39 24.65 44.55
C ALA A 405 -9.70 23.33 44.95
N ILE A 406 -9.71 22.97 46.20
CA ILE A 406 -9.01 21.79 46.75
C ILE A 406 -7.61 21.63 46.16
N ARG A 407 -6.82 22.69 46.07
CA ARG A 407 -5.51 22.63 45.40
C ARG A 407 -4.53 21.70 46.11
N TYR A 408 -4.54 21.67 47.43
CA TYR A 408 -3.66 20.87 48.28
C TYR A 408 -4.50 20.07 49.31
N LEU A 409 -4.87 18.85 48.98
CA LEU A 409 -5.60 17.94 49.86
C LEU A 409 -4.71 16.76 50.23
N ASN A 410 -4.36 16.63 51.49
CA ASN A 410 -3.59 15.48 51.95
C ASN A 410 -4.52 14.44 52.58
N ALA A 411 -4.77 13.33 51.88
CA ALA A 411 -5.51 12.14 52.31
C ALA A 411 -6.99 12.32 52.73
N GLY A 412 -7.64 13.42 52.37
CA GLY A 412 -9.10 13.62 52.64
C GLY A 412 -9.99 13.04 51.56
N ASN A 413 -11.12 12.43 51.93
CA ASN A 413 -12.10 11.86 51.03
C ASN A 413 -13.48 12.57 51.14
N GLU A 414 -14.32 12.42 50.09
CA GLU A 414 -15.71 12.87 50.10
C GLU A 414 -15.88 14.37 50.37
N ASN A 415 -14.93 15.20 49.91
CA ASN A 415 -15.00 16.64 50.08
C ASN A 415 -15.62 17.32 48.84
N THR A 416 -16.38 18.39 49.06
CA THR A 416 -16.93 19.23 48.02
C THR A 416 -16.52 20.67 48.24
N ALA A 417 -15.75 21.24 47.27
CA ALA A 417 -15.37 22.66 47.26
C ALA A 417 -15.76 23.33 45.95
N ILE A 418 -16.59 24.36 46.03
CA ILE A 418 -17.07 25.11 44.86
C ILE A 418 -16.76 26.58 45.05
N GLY A 419 -15.94 27.11 44.16
CA GLY A 419 -15.51 28.52 44.18
C GLY A 419 -14.00 28.70 43.97
N ASN A 420 -13.59 29.92 43.62
CA ASN A 420 -12.17 30.25 43.45
C ASN A 420 -11.44 30.08 44.83
N THR A 421 -10.40 29.26 44.85
CA THR A 421 -9.61 28.91 46.04
C THR A 421 -10.39 28.28 47.22
N ALA A 422 -11.65 27.84 46.99
CA ALA A 422 -12.44 27.16 48.01
C ALA A 422 -11.71 25.92 48.52
N GLY A 423 -11.53 25.82 49.83
CA GLY A 423 -10.82 24.68 50.48
C GLY A 423 -9.42 24.40 49.93
N SER A 424 -8.67 25.43 49.51
CA SER A 424 -7.39 25.21 48.81
C SER A 424 -6.32 24.46 49.63
N TYR A 425 -6.43 24.44 50.97
CA TYR A 425 -5.57 23.71 51.92
C TYR A 425 -6.40 22.81 52.84
N LEU A 426 -7.34 22.07 52.28
CA LEU A 426 -8.24 21.23 53.06
C LEU A 426 -7.49 20.02 53.70
N LEU A 427 -7.71 19.76 54.97
CA LEU A 427 -7.07 18.66 55.72
C LEU A 427 -8.07 17.61 56.22
N GLY A 428 -9.38 17.74 55.91
CA GLY A 428 -10.44 16.91 56.45
C GLY A 428 -11.09 15.97 55.43
N THR A 429 -12.03 15.18 55.91
CA THR A 429 -12.92 14.34 55.09
C THR A 429 -14.36 14.84 55.25
N GLN A 430 -15.24 14.55 54.27
CA GLN A 430 -16.67 14.86 54.31
C GLN A 430 -16.99 16.35 54.56
N THR A 431 -16.18 17.23 54.02
CA THR A 431 -16.31 18.69 54.18
C THR A 431 -16.95 19.31 52.92
N THR A 432 -17.91 20.19 53.11
CA THR A 432 -18.55 20.98 52.04
C THR A 432 -18.19 22.46 52.21
N ILE A 433 -17.59 23.06 51.18
CA ILE A 433 -17.19 24.48 51.13
C ILE A 433 -17.75 25.08 49.84
N VAL A 434 -18.58 26.15 49.97
CA VAL A 434 -19.09 26.90 48.83
C VAL A 434 -18.81 28.37 49.03
N GLY A 435 -18.07 28.97 48.11
CA GLY A 435 -17.70 30.40 48.21
C GLY A 435 -16.30 30.66 47.68
N SER A 436 -16.01 31.93 47.34
CA SER A 436 -14.66 32.35 46.95
C SER A 436 -13.78 32.57 48.18
N GLN A 437 -12.55 32.06 48.18
CA GLN A 437 -11.57 32.18 49.28
C GLN A 437 -12.07 31.64 50.63
N ALA A 438 -12.98 30.67 50.60
CA ALA A 438 -13.57 30.04 51.80
C ALA A 438 -12.70 28.87 52.31
#